data_6f5bfd4104d290834d633807ee47309f
#
_entry.id   6f5bfd4104d290834d633807ee47309f
#
_cell.length_a   1.000
_cell.length_b   1.000
_cell.length_c   1.000
_cell.angle_alpha   90.00
_cell.angle_beta   90.00
_cell.angle_gamma   90.00
#
_symmetry.space_group_name_H-M   'P 1'
#
loop_
_entity.id
_entity.type
_entity.pdbx_description
1 polymer ?
#
loop_
_entity_poly.entity_id
_entity_poly.type
_entity_poly.pdbx_seq_one_letter_code
_entity_poly.pdbx_strand_id
1 'polypeptide(L)'
;MKYIATRPRAERIGAHGLFGDKDAVSLEKAMEELESYSGNVWTHIISLKREDAVRLGFDNAAAWRNLIRAHRNDIAAAMKIPPGDFRWYAAFHDEGEHPHIHMMAWSAKTGQAYLSKEGIRQIKSKLTNDIFRNEM
;
A
#
# COMPACT_ATOMS: atom_id res chain seq x y z
N MET A 1 -8.90 8.92 1.90
CA MET A 1 -8.97 7.65 2.66
C MET A 1 -10.31 6.95 2.52
N LYS A 2 -11.39 7.64 2.85
CA LYS A 2 -12.74 7.05 2.73
C LYS A 2 -13.03 6.52 1.33
N TYR A 3 -12.60 7.24 0.31
CA TYR A 3 -12.76 6.84 -1.09
C TYR A 3 -12.17 5.45 -1.36
N ILE A 4 -10.98 5.15 -0.83
CA ILE A 4 -10.33 3.86 -1.04
C ILE A 4 -11.16 2.73 -0.42
N ALA A 5 -11.53 2.88 0.84
CA ALA A 5 -12.19 1.81 1.61
C ALA A 5 -13.65 1.59 1.21
N THR A 6 -14.30 2.60 0.63
CA THR A 6 -15.73 2.54 0.33
C THR A 6 -16.05 2.36 -1.15
N ARG A 7 -15.05 2.24 -2.02
CA ARG A 7 -15.32 1.94 -3.44
C ARG A 7 -16.02 0.59 -3.55
N PRO A 8 -16.99 0.44 -4.49
CA PRO A 8 -17.81 -0.76 -4.57
C PRO A 8 -17.05 -2.07 -4.69
N ARG A 9 -15.87 -2.04 -5.30
CA ARG A 9 -15.08 -3.26 -5.53
C ARG A 9 -13.88 -3.41 -4.60
N ALA A 10 -13.78 -2.60 -3.55
CA ALA A 10 -12.73 -2.78 -2.57
C ALA A 10 -12.99 -4.07 -1.80
N GLU A 11 -12.00 -4.95 -1.76
CA GLU A 11 -12.08 -6.16 -0.94
C GLU A 11 -11.94 -5.77 0.52
N ARG A 12 -12.86 -6.25 1.35
CA ARG A 12 -12.87 -5.87 2.76
C ARG A 12 -12.01 -6.80 3.60
N ILE A 13 -11.19 -6.17 4.43
CA ILE A 13 -10.50 -6.82 5.53
C ILE A 13 -11.04 -6.16 6.80
N GLY A 14 -11.63 -6.95 7.70
CA GLY A 14 -12.41 -6.38 8.79
C GLY A 14 -13.68 -5.74 8.23
N ALA A 15 -14.07 -4.59 8.73
CA ALA A 15 -15.34 -3.95 8.39
C ALA A 15 -15.29 -3.01 7.18
N HIS A 16 -14.12 -2.67 6.65
CA HIS A 16 -14.00 -1.56 5.69
C HIS A 16 -12.93 -1.74 4.62
N GLY A 17 -12.24 -2.87 4.58
CA GLY A 17 -11.26 -3.18 3.53
C GLY A 17 -9.89 -2.53 3.67
N LEU A 18 -9.65 -1.74 4.70
CA LEU A 18 -8.33 -1.16 4.95
C LEU A 18 -7.43 -2.11 5.70
N PHE A 19 -6.15 -2.08 5.37
CA PHE A 19 -5.12 -2.75 6.14
C PHE A 19 -3.87 -1.87 6.22
N GLY A 20 -2.98 -2.19 7.14
CA GLY A 20 -1.73 -1.48 7.36
C GLY A 20 -0.77 -2.37 8.12
N ASP A 21 0.08 -1.80 8.95
CA ASP A 21 1.01 -2.56 9.79
C ASP A 21 0.27 -3.46 10.79
N LYS A 22 -0.89 -3.03 11.23
CA LYS A 22 -1.74 -3.79 12.17
C LYS A 22 -2.90 -4.45 11.44
N ASP A 23 -3.38 -5.57 11.96
CA ASP A 23 -4.52 -6.28 11.37
C ASP A 23 -5.83 -5.52 11.53
N ALA A 24 -6.04 -4.91 12.69
CA ALA A 24 -7.25 -4.14 12.93
C ALA A 24 -6.99 -2.67 12.65
N VAL A 25 -7.64 -2.13 11.63
CA VAL A 25 -7.57 -0.72 11.25
C VAL A 25 -8.95 -0.12 11.38
N SER A 26 -9.09 0.92 12.21
CA SER A 26 -10.32 1.68 12.31
C SER A 26 -10.36 2.72 11.18
N LEU A 27 -11.38 2.64 10.32
CA LEU A 27 -11.55 3.61 9.25
C LEU A 27 -11.70 5.04 9.82
N GLU A 28 -12.46 5.17 10.90
CA GLU A 28 -12.67 6.48 11.54
C GLU A 28 -11.37 7.09 12.04
N LYS A 29 -10.55 6.30 12.75
CA LYS A 29 -9.25 6.77 13.24
C LYS A 29 -8.29 7.08 12.10
N ALA A 30 -8.28 6.26 11.05
CA ALA A 30 -7.45 6.50 9.89
C ALA A 30 -7.83 7.81 9.21
N MET A 31 -9.12 8.08 9.06
CA MET A 31 -9.60 9.33 8.47
C MET A 31 -9.21 10.54 9.31
N GLU A 32 -9.38 10.45 10.64
CA GLU A 32 -8.99 11.52 11.56
C GLU A 32 -7.50 11.80 11.48
N GLU A 33 -6.68 10.76 11.46
CA GLU A 33 -5.23 10.88 11.37
C GLU A 33 -4.80 11.60 10.10
N LEU A 34 -5.38 11.22 8.96
CA LEU A 34 -5.05 11.86 7.68
C LEU A 34 -5.58 13.27 7.55
N GLU A 35 -6.79 13.54 8.05
CA GLU A 35 -7.38 14.88 8.01
C GLU A 35 -6.62 15.87 8.88
N SER A 36 -6.07 15.42 10.01
CA SER A 36 -5.30 16.26 10.91
C SER A 36 -3.83 16.40 10.53
N TYR A 37 -3.33 15.57 9.60
CA TYR A 37 -1.94 15.60 9.21
C TYR A 37 -1.66 16.78 8.28
N SER A 38 -0.66 17.60 8.62
CA SER A 38 -0.31 18.80 7.84
C SER A 38 0.81 18.57 6.82
N GLY A 39 1.44 17.40 6.82
CA GLY A 39 2.51 17.08 5.89
C GLY A 39 2.00 16.45 4.60
N ASN A 40 2.94 15.99 3.78
CA ASN A 40 2.62 15.34 2.51
C ASN A 40 2.25 13.88 2.69
N VAL A 41 1.21 13.44 1.98
CA VAL A 41 0.80 12.04 1.89
C VAL A 41 0.97 11.61 0.44
N TRP A 42 1.71 10.54 0.20
CA TRP A 42 1.90 9.98 -1.15
C TRP A 42 0.95 8.84 -1.38
N THR A 43 0.40 8.79 -2.59
CA THR A 43 -0.46 7.67 -3.01
C THR A 43 0.31 6.81 -4.01
N HIS A 44 0.41 5.52 -3.71
CA HIS A 44 0.99 4.53 -4.61
C HIS A 44 -0.12 3.64 -5.14
N ILE A 45 -0.16 3.46 -6.45
CA ILE A 45 -1.09 2.53 -7.08
C ILE A 45 -0.25 1.43 -7.70
N ILE A 46 -0.47 0.19 -7.27
CA ILE A 46 0.28 -0.97 -7.74
C ILE A 46 -0.71 -1.96 -8.31
N SER A 47 -0.55 -2.30 -9.59
CA SER A 47 -1.49 -3.20 -10.26
C SER A 47 -0.76 -4.32 -11.00
N LEU A 48 -1.47 -5.42 -11.19
CA LEU A 48 -1.05 -6.54 -12.03
C LEU A 48 -2.15 -6.82 -13.04
N LYS A 49 -1.79 -7.42 -14.18
CA LYS A 49 -2.79 -7.97 -15.07
C LYS A 49 -3.54 -9.09 -14.33
N ARG A 50 -4.82 -9.25 -14.61
CA ARG A 50 -5.65 -10.26 -13.95
C ARG A 50 -5.02 -11.66 -14.04
N GLU A 51 -4.54 -12.04 -15.21
CA GLU A 51 -3.95 -13.37 -15.40
C GLU A 51 -2.70 -13.57 -14.53
N ASP A 52 -1.87 -12.54 -14.37
CA ASP A 52 -0.69 -12.61 -13.52
C ASP A 52 -1.09 -12.66 -12.04
N ALA A 53 -2.07 -11.84 -11.64
CA ALA A 53 -2.55 -11.83 -10.26
C ALA A 53 -3.08 -13.20 -9.85
N VAL A 54 -3.88 -13.84 -10.71
CA VAL A 54 -4.42 -15.18 -10.42
C VAL A 54 -3.30 -16.22 -10.37
N ARG A 55 -2.42 -16.21 -11.38
CA ARG A 55 -1.32 -17.18 -11.48
C ARG A 55 -0.37 -17.10 -10.28
N LEU A 56 -0.09 -15.89 -9.82
CA LEU A 56 0.90 -15.66 -8.78
C LEU A 56 0.30 -15.56 -7.38
N GLY A 57 -1.01 -15.65 -7.25
CA GLY A 57 -1.68 -15.62 -5.96
C GLY A 57 -1.90 -14.23 -5.37
N PHE A 58 -1.91 -13.19 -6.22
CA PHE A 58 -2.13 -11.79 -5.81
C PHE A 58 -3.50 -11.27 -6.22
N ASP A 59 -4.50 -12.14 -6.27
CA ASP A 59 -5.87 -11.78 -6.54
C ASP A 59 -6.71 -11.62 -5.26
N ASN A 60 -6.04 -11.37 -4.14
CA ASN A 60 -6.68 -11.20 -2.83
C ASN A 60 -5.91 -10.21 -1.96
N ALA A 61 -6.60 -9.61 -1.01
CA ALA A 61 -6.02 -8.59 -0.14
C ALA A 61 -4.92 -9.12 0.77
N ALA A 62 -5.06 -10.37 1.26
CA ALA A 62 -4.09 -10.94 2.19
C ALA A 62 -2.69 -11.06 1.58
N ALA A 63 -2.61 -11.47 0.30
CA ALA A 63 -1.32 -11.58 -0.39
C ALA A 63 -0.64 -10.22 -0.51
N TRP A 64 -1.38 -9.18 -0.88
CA TRP A 64 -0.85 -7.82 -0.99
C TRP A 64 -0.46 -7.25 0.37
N ARG A 65 -1.27 -7.50 1.40
CA ARG A 65 -0.95 -7.09 2.76
C ARG A 65 0.39 -7.68 3.20
N ASN A 66 0.57 -8.97 2.99
CA ASN A 66 1.80 -9.65 3.40
C ASN A 66 3.00 -9.15 2.60
N LEU A 67 2.82 -8.89 1.30
CA LEU A 67 3.88 -8.35 0.45
C LEU A 67 4.34 -6.96 0.94
N ILE A 68 3.40 -6.07 1.18
CA ILE A 68 3.72 -4.70 1.61
C ILE A 68 4.39 -4.73 2.98
N ARG A 69 3.87 -5.56 3.91
CA ARG A 69 4.48 -5.69 5.23
C ARG A 69 5.91 -6.23 5.16
N ALA A 70 6.17 -7.16 4.25
CA ALA A 70 7.51 -7.72 4.07
C ALA A 70 8.50 -6.67 3.56
N HIS A 71 8.03 -5.71 2.74
CA HIS A 71 8.86 -4.67 2.15
C HIS A 71 8.64 -3.29 2.76
N ARG A 72 7.97 -3.22 3.88
CA ARG A 72 7.63 -1.96 4.56
C ARG A 72 8.84 -1.08 4.77
N ASN A 73 9.91 -1.63 5.29
CA ASN A 73 11.12 -0.86 5.58
C ASN A 73 11.86 -0.46 4.30
N ASP A 74 11.77 -1.27 3.25
CA ASP A 74 12.33 -0.92 1.94
C ASP A 74 11.58 0.26 1.32
N ILE A 75 10.27 0.26 1.44
CA ILE A 75 9.42 1.36 0.94
C ILE A 75 9.72 2.63 1.74
N ALA A 76 9.81 2.52 3.06
CA ALA A 76 10.16 3.65 3.93
C ALA A 76 11.51 4.25 3.53
N ALA A 77 12.53 3.41 3.33
CA ALA A 77 13.86 3.86 2.94
C ALA A 77 13.84 4.57 1.59
N ALA A 78 13.10 4.04 0.62
CA ALA A 78 12.96 4.65 -0.71
C ALA A 78 12.28 6.02 -0.64
N MET A 79 11.41 6.25 0.34
CA MET A 79 10.73 7.52 0.58
C MET A 79 11.51 8.43 1.54
N LYS A 80 12.71 8.03 1.95
CA LYS A 80 13.54 8.79 2.89
C LYS A 80 12.87 9.00 4.24
N ILE A 81 12.14 7.99 4.71
CA ILE A 81 11.44 8.01 6.00
C ILE A 81 12.08 6.96 6.91
N PRO A 82 12.51 7.32 8.13
CA PRO A 82 12.97 6.33 9.09
C PRO A 82 11.86 5.31 9.37
N PRO A 83 12.16 4.02 9.50
CA PRO A 83 11.12 2.99 9.67
C PRO A 83 10.17 3.26 10.84
N GLY A 84 10.65 3.80 11.93
CA GLY A 84 9.81 4.12 13.10
C GLY A 84 8.80 5.23 12.85
N ASP A 85 9.06 6.07 11.85
CA ASP A 85 8.17 7.19 11.50
C ASP A 85 7.27 6.88 10.31
N PHE A 86 7.48 5.75 9.65
CA PHE A 86 6.71 5.38 8.46
C PHE A 86 5.29 4.98 8.84
N ARG A 87 4.31 5.58 8.14
CA ARG A 87 2.89 5.28 8.32
C ARG A 87 2.26 4.98 6.99
N TRP A 88 1.35 4.01 6.97
CA TRP A 88 0.67 3.64 5.73
C TRP A 88 -0.66 2.95 5.98
N TYR A 89 -1.56 3.12 5.02
CA TYR A 89 -2.79 2.36 4.90
C TYR A 89 -2.97 1.98 3.44
N ALA A 90 -3.62 0.86 3.20
CA ALA A 90 -3.88 0.42 1.83
C ALA A 90 -5.21 -0.33 1.75
N ALA A 91 -5.73 -0.45 0.54
CA ALA A 91 -6.89 -1.25 0.24
C ALA A 91 -6.71 -1.94 -1.11
N PHE A 92 -7.19 -3.17 -1.21
CA PHE A 92 -7.15 -3.94 -2.45
C PHE A 92 -8.46 -3.72 -3.21
N HIS A 93 -8.33 -3.38 -4.49
CA HIS A 93 -9.46 -3.20 -5.41
C HIS A 93 -9.42 -4.30 -6.45
N ASP A 94 -10.40 -5.20 -6.39
CA ASP A 94 -10.52 -6.31 -7.32
C ASP A 94 -11.39 -5.87 -8.50
N GLU A 95 -10.79 -5.12 -9.42
CA GLU A 95 -11.50 -4.54 -10.56
C GLU A 95 -10.97 -5.05 -11.89
N GLY A 96 -11.87 -5.65 -12.70
CA GLY A 96 -11.65 -5.93 -14.09
C GLY A 96 -10.36 -6.71 -14.38
N GLU A 97 -9.60 -6.23 -15.37
CA GLU A 97 -8.38 -6.88 -15.83
C GLU A 97 -7.14 -6.46 -15.06
N HIS A 98 -7.26 -5.46 -14.18
CA HIS A 98 -6.13 -4.93 -13.42
C HIS A 98 -6.48 -4.79 -11.94
N PRO A 99 -6.50 -5.90 -11.18
CA PRO A 99 -6.62 -5.79 -9.73
C PRO A 99 -5.45 -4.96 -9.19
N HIS A 100 -5.72 -4.10 -8.23
CA HIS A 100 -4.71 -3.14 -7.78
C HIS A 100 -4.85 -2.78 -6.32
N ILE A 101 -3.75 -2.27 -5.77
CA ILE A 101 -3.67 -1.72 -4.43
C ILE A 101 -3.61 -0.20 -4.53
N HIS A 102 -4.41 0.48 -3.71
CA HIS A 102 -4.24 1.89 -3.39
C HIS A 102 -3.56 1.96 -2.03
N MET A 103 -2.37 2.53 -1.98
CA MET A 103 -1.61 2.68 -0.75
C MET A 103 -1.35 4.14 -0.48
N MET A 104 -1.65 4.60 0.74
CA MET A 104 -1.28 5.93 1.20
C MET A 104 -0.13 5.79 2.19
N ALA A 105 0.92 6.58 2.00
CA ALA A 105 2.12 6.51 2.83
C ALA A 105 2.63 7.90 3.19
N TRP A 106 3.07 8.06 4.44
CA TRP A 106 3.56 9.34 4.91
C TRP A 106 4.49 9.13 6.11
N SER A 107 5.17 10.21 6.52
CA SER A 107 5.96 10.21 7.75
C SER A 107 5.15 10.78 8.90
N ALA A 108 5.27 10.19 10.07
CA ALA A 108 4.71 10.76 11.30
C ALA A 108 5.29 12.14 11.62
N LYS A 109 6.46 12.47 11.05
CA LYS A 109 7.10 13.78 11.22
C LYS A 109 6.99 14.58 9.93
N THR A 110 6.32 15.73 10.00
CA THR A 110 6.13 16.63 8.86
C THR A 110 7.47 17.06 8.26
N GLY A 111 7.53 17.08 6.92
CA GLY A 111 8.72 17.55 6.19
C GLY A 111 9.86 16.53 6.06
N GLN A 112 9.68 15.33 6.58
CA GLN A 112 10.75 14.32 6.60
C GLN A 112 10.84 13.50 5.30
N ALA A 113 9.73 13.27 4.63
CA ALA A 113 9.67 12.37 3.47
C ALA A 113 10.09 13.06 2.17
N TYR A 114 10.76 12.31 1.30
CA TYR A 114 11.07 12.75 -0.06
C TYR A 114 11.06 11.55 -0.99
N LEU A 115 10.28 11.61 -2.05
CA LEU A 115 10.17 10.53 -3.02
C LEU A 115 10.71 10.98 -4.38
N SER A 116 11.87 10.45 -4.75
CA SER A 116 12.52 10.71 -6.03
C SER A 116 12.09 9.70 -7.08
N LYS A 117 12.46 9.95 -8.35
CA LYS A 117 12.26 8.96 -9.42
C LYS A 117 13.00 7.66 -9.11
N GLU A 118 14.19 7.75 -8.52
CA GLU A 118 14.96 6.58 -8.09
C GLU A 118 14.24 5.82 -6.99
N GLY A 119 13.65 6.53 -6.02
CA GLY A 119 12.86 5.91 -4.96
C GLY A 119 11.66 5.14 -5.53
N ILE A 120 10.97 5.71 -6.50
CA ILE A 120 9.86 5.03 -7.17
C ILE A 120 10.34 3.75 -7.86
N ARG A 121 11.48 3.79 -8.57
CA ARG A 121 12.05 2.61 -9.21
C ARG A 121 12.43 1.54 -8.19
N GLN A 122 13.00 1.94 -7.07
CA GLN A 122 13.38 1.00 -6.01
C GLN A 122 12.16 0.28 -5.44
N ILE A 123 11.08 0.99 -5.19
CA ILE A 123 9.83 0.39 -4.71
C ILE A 123 9.30 -0.62 -5.73
N LYS A 124 9.19 -0.21 -6.99
CA LYS A 124 8.72 -1.10 -8.06
C LYS A 124 9.59 -2.34 -8.19
N SER A 125 10.90 -2.17 -8.18
CA SER A 125 11.85 -3.27 -8.33
C SER A 125 11.72 -4.27 -7.18
N LYS A 126 11.67 -3.79 -5.94
CA LYS A 126 11.54 -4.67 -4.78
C LYS A 126 10.26 -5.49 -4.81
N LEU A 127 9.14 -4.85 -5.10
CA LEU A 127 7.85 -5.53 -5.13
C LEU A 127 7.74 -6.47 -6.32
N THR A 128 8.15 -6.03 -7.51
CA THR A 128 8.11 -6.85 -8.72
C THR A 128 8.99 -8.08 -8.59
N ASN A 129 10.20 -7.93 -8.08
CA ASN A 129 11.12 -9.05 -7.89
C ASN A 129 10.55 -10.09 -6.93
N ASP A 130 9.87 -9.68 -5.87
CA ASP A 130 9.24 -10.61 -4.96
C ASP A 130 8.01 -11.29 -5.58
N ILE A 131 7.15 -10.51 -6.24
CA ILE A 131 5.94 -11.04 -6.89
C ILE A 131 6.29 -12.12 -7.92
N PHE A 132 7.31 -11.87 -8.75
CA PHE A 132 7.69 -12.74 -9.86
C PHE A 132 8.88 -13.66 -9.57
N ARG A 133 9.36 -13.73 -8.34
CA ARG A 133 10.63 -14.43 -8.06
C ARG A 133 10.66 -15.90 -8.45
N ASN A 134 9.52 -16.58 -8.41
CA ASN A 134 9.46 -18.00 -8.79
C ASN A 134 9.44 -18.22 -10.31
N GLU A 135 9.39 -17.12 -11.08
CA GLU A 135 9.40 -17.15 -12.54
C GLU A 135 10.70 -16.63 -13.15
N MET A 136 11.65 -16.23 -12.30
CA MET A 136 12.92 -15.69 -12.79
C MET A 136 14.03 -16.74 -12.80
#